data_e9cb329d33cbd413c495ed0e696824f6
#
_entry.id   e9cb329d33cbd413c495ed0e696824f6
#
_cell.length_a   1.000
_cell.length_b   1.000
_cell.length_c   1.000
_cell.angle_alpha   90.00
_cell.angle_beta   90.00
_cell.angle_gamma   90.00
#
_symmetry.space_group_name_H-M   'P 1'
#
loop_
_entity.id
_entity.type
_entity.pdbx_description
1 polymer ?
#
loop_
_entity_poly.entity_id
_entity_poly.type
_entity_poly.pdbx_seq_one_letter_code
_entity_poly.pdbx_strand_id
1 'polypeptide(L)'
;MLVPFLKETISMAITFLFGSTGETVIEKGGNLNLGIPGIMCLGALGGVVGVNTYFSIFSVNNVIALLIILFAIIFAFVFAAIGGLIYAVLTVSLQANQNVTGLALTTFGVGLMKFIGANINQDNLTTASRSISKLFSQNFYSKFGWFGEIFLSHGILVYLAIIIAVLITLFLNKTRKGLFLRSIGESPQTADAQGINVSLYKYLAILIGSGIAGLGGLYYVLDRSGGTTFVEASIEAFGWMAVALVIFSMWKPGIGIIGSILFGGLYILPSFLSISNVQIKLFNMLPYVVTILVLIISSVINSKNSQPPASLGVNYYREER
;
A
#
# COMPACT_ATOMS: atom_id res chain seq x y z
N MET A 1 -9.76 27.24 -4.63
CA MET A 1 -9.33 26.13 -5.48
C MET A 1 -8.09 25.41 -4.95
N LEU A 2 -7.01 26.11 -4.54
CA LEU A 2 -5.75 25.45 -4.13
C LEU A 2 -5.90 24.58 -2.88
N VAL A 3 -6.59 25.04 -1.83
CA VAL A 3 -6.76 24.31 -0.56
C VAL A 3 -7.50 22.99 -0.75
N PRO A 4 -8.68 22.93 -1.41
CA PRO A 4 -9.35 21.67 -1.70
C PRO A 4 -8.49 20.72 -2.57
N PHE A 5 -7.76 21.25 -3.57
CA PHE A 5 -6.86 20.46 -4.40
C PHE A 5 -5.75 19.78 -3.57
N LEU A 6 -5.07 20.54 -2.71
CA LEU A 6 -4.00 19.99 -1.86
C LEU A 6 -4.54 18.97 -0.85
N LYS A 7 -5.70 19.22 -0.26
CA LYS A 7 -6.37 18.28 0.64
C LYS A 7 -6.69 16.96 -0.06
N GLU A 8 -7.33 17.02 -1.24
CA GLU A 8 -7.66 15.83 -2.03
C GLU A 8 -6.41 15.10 -2.53
N THR A 9 -5.34 15.85 -2.87
CA THR A 9 -4.03 15.30 -3.24
C THR A 9 -3.46 14.45 -2.11
N ILE A 10 -3.43 14.95 -0.88
CA ILE A 10 -2.94 14.21 0.28
C ILE A 10 -3.82 12.98 0.52
N SER A 11 -5.13 13.14 0.50
CA SER A 11 -6.06 12.01 0.67
C SER A 11 -5.81 10.91 -0.36
N MET A 12 -5.62 11.24 -1.63
CA MET A 12 -5.35 10.27 -2.69
C MET A 12 -3.98 9.62 -2.56
N ALA A 13 -2.97 10.38 -2.15
CA ALA A 13 -1.59 9.92 -1.96
C ALA A 13 -1.47 8.75 -0.99
N ILE A 14 -2.34 8.67 0.02
CA ILE A 14 -2.26 7.65 1.07
C ILE A 14 -2.48 6.24 0.57
N THR A 15 -3.38 6.05 -0.41
CA THR A 15 -3.60 4.75 -1.04
C THR A 15 -2.30 4.21 -1.65
N PHE A 16 -1.58 5.08 -2.38
CA PHE A 16 -0.29 4.72 -2.99
C PHE A 16 0.82 4.54 -1.95
N LEU A 17 0.82 5.37 -0.91
CA LEU A 17 1.86 5.35 0.13
C LEU A 17 1.86 4.04 0.90
N PHE A 18 0.70 3.52 1.30
CA PHE A 18 0.61 2.22 1.95
C PHE A 18 1.12 1.10 1.03
N GLY A 19 0.63 1.06 -0.22
CA GLY A 19 1.02 0.04 -1.19
C GLY A 19 2.52 0.06 -1.47
N SER A 20 3.07 1.22 -1.80
CA SER A 20 4.50 1.36 -2.11
C SER A 20 5.41 1.14 -0.90
N THR A 21 4.98 1.53 0.31
CA THR A 21 5.75 1.27 1.53
C THR A 21 5.82 -0.22 1.82
N GLY A 22 4.70 -0.94 1.70
CA GLY A 22 4.65 -2.39 1.85
C GLY A 22 5.51 -3.10 0.82
N GLU A 23 5.36 -2.74 -0.46
CA GLU A 23 6.15 -3.33 -1.54
C GLU A 23 7.64 -3.04 -1.42
N THR A 24 8.03 -1.83 -0.99
CA THR A 24 9.45 -1.53 -0.74
C THR A 24 10.06 -2.47 0.30
N VAL A 25 9.32 -2.89 1.33
CA VAL A 25 9.81 -3.87 2.31
C VAL A 25 10.04 -5.23 1.65
N ILE A 26 9.11 -5.68 0.82
CA ILE A 26 9.18 -6.96 0.11
C ILE A 26 10.36 -6.97 -0.86
N GLU A 27 10.47 -5.94 -1.70
CA GLU A 27 11.50 -5.86 -2.73
C GLU A 27 12.90 -5.62 -2.14
N LYS A 28 13.02 -4.92 -1.01
CA LYS A 28 14.30 -4.83 -0.27
C LYS A 28 14.80 -6.16 0.27
N GLY A 29 13.93 -7.19 0.39
CA GLY A 29 14.28 -8.57 0.65
C GLY A 29 14.64 -9.40 -0.60
N GLY A 30 14.63 -8.79 -1.79
CA GLY A 30 14.93 -9.45 -3.07
C GLY A 30 13.74 -10.20 -3.69
N ASN A 31 12.51 -9.94 -3.23
CA ASN A 31 11.31 -10.59 -3.78
C ASN A 31 10.52 -9.58 -4.63
N LEU A 32 10.37 -9.84 -5.93
CA LEU A 32 9.61 -9.02 -6.86
C LEU A 32 8.13 -9.41 -6.84
N ASN A 33 7.28 -8.61 -6.21
CA ASN A 33 5.89 -8.98 -6.01
C ASN A 33 4.91 -8.14 -6.84
N LEU A 34 4.57 -8.60 -8.03
CA LEU A 34 3.51 -7.99 -8.85
C LEU A 34 2.09 -8.30 -8.34
N GLY A 35 1.97 -8.92 -7.16
CA GLY A 35 0.71 -9.24 -6.49
C GLY A 35 0.14 -8.13 -5.60
N ILE A 36 0.81 -6.99 -5.50
CA ILE A 36 0.38 -5.88 -4.63
C ILE A 36 -1.05 -5.42 -4.91
N PRO A 37 -1.52 -5.27 -6.17
CA PRO A 37 -2.91 -4.91 -6.42
C PRO A 37 -3.91 -5.90 -5.79
N GLY A 38 -3.65 -7.20 -5.93
CA GLY A 38 -4.47 -8.25 -5.30
C GLY A 38 -4.37 -8.26 -3.77
N ILE A 39 -3.18 -8.03 -3.22
CA ILE A 39 -2.95 -7.91 -1.77
C ILE A 39 -3.71 -6.71 -1.19
N MET A 40 -3.73 -5.58 -1.88
CA MET A 40 -4.52 -4.41 -1.47
C MET A 40 -6.02 -4.73 -1.50
N CYS A 41 -6.51 -5.47 -2.50
CA CYS A 41 -7.89 -5.96 -2.54
C CYS A 41 -8.21 -6.92 -1.39
N LEU A 42 -7.30 -7.85 -1.06
CA LEU A 42 -7.45 -8.74 0.10
C LEU A 42 -7.47 -7.96 1.41
N GLY A 43 -6.65 -6.93 1.54
CA GLY A 43 -6.66 -6.04 2.71
C GLY A 43 -7.96 -5.25 2.83
N ALA A 44 -8.46 -4.71 1.71
CA ALA A 44 -9.77 -4.06 1.65
C ALA A 44 -10.88 -5.01 2.10
N LEU A 45 -10.91 -6.22 1.55
CA LEU A 45 -11.87 -7.27 1.93
C LEU A 45 -11.77 -7.63 3.42
N GLY A 46 -10.55 -7.83 3.92
CA GLY A 46 -10.33 -8.11 5.34
C GLY A 46 -10.88 -7.00 6.23
N GLY A 47 -10.60 -5.74 5.89
CA GLY A 47 -11.12 -4.61 6.64
C GLY A 47 -12.65 -4.52 6.64
N VAL A 48 -13.26 -4.80 5.50
CA VAL A 48 -14.71 -4.89 5.35
C VAL A 48 -15.30 -6.02 6.22
N VAL A 49 -14.68 -7.19 6.21
CA VAL A 49 -15.06 -8.31 7.09
C VAL A 49 -14.91 -7.92 8.56
N GLY A 50 -13.82 -7.23 8.91
CA GLY A 50 -13.58 -6.72 10.27
C GLY A 50 -14.66 -5.77 10.76
N VAL A 51 -15.09 -4.83 9.91
CA VAL A 51 -16.23 -3.93 10.22
C VAL A 51 -17.51 -4.71 10.45
N ASN A 52 -17.84 -5.66 9.57
CA ASN A 52 -19.06 -6.47 9.74
C ASN A 52 -18.97 -7.37 10.97
N THR A 53 -17.80 -7.92 11.30
CA THR A 53 -17.57 -8.68 12.53
C THR A 53 -17.82 -7.81 13.77
N TYR A 54 -17.36 -6.56 13.76
CA TYR A 54 -17.67 -5.62 14.84
C TYR A 54 -19.19 -5.48 15.05
N PHE A 55 -19.94 -5.21 13.98
CA PHE A 55 -21.40 -5.02 14.06
C PHE A 55 -22.18 -6.30 14.37
N SER A 56 -21.60 -7.47 14.17
CA SER A 56 -22.20 -8.74 14.60
C SER A 56 -22.02 -8.99 16.10
N ILE A 57 -20.98 -8.43 16.71
CA ILE A 57 -20.68 -8.58 18.16
C ILE A 57 -21.32 -7.45 18.97
N PHE A 58 -21.25 -6.22 18.45
CA PHE A 58 -21.71 -5.02 19.13
C PHE A 58 -22.96 -4.46 18.42
N SER A 59 -23.96 -4.03 19.18
CA SER A 59 -25.18 -3.46 18.59
C SER A 59 -24.91 -2.12 17.90
N VAL A 60 -25.65 -1.85 16.82
CA VAL A 60 -25.53 -0.62 16.00
C VAL A 60 -25.81 0.66 16.81
N ASN A 61 -26.48 0.55 17.97
CA ASN A 61 -26.86 1.71 18.79
C ASN A 61 -25.69 2.32 19.59
N ASN A 62 -24.60 1.57 19.81
CA ASN A 62 -23.41 2.02 20.56
C ASN A 62 -22.15 1.92 19.69
N VAL A 63 -22.06 2.75 18.67
CA VAL A 63 -20.92 2.77 17.74
C VAL A 63 -19.70 3.40 18.39
N ILE A 64 -18.68 2.60 18.70
CA ILE A 64 -17.38 3.06 19.18
C ILE A 64 -16.40 3.06 18.00
N ALA A 65 -16.25 4.21 17.36
CA ALA A 65 -15.47 4.36 16.13
C ALA A 65 -14.00 3.89 16.28
N LEU A 66 -13.38 4.04 17.47
CA LEU A 66 -12.03 3.56 17.74
C LEU A 66 -11.94 2.01 17.69
N LEU A 67 -12.96 1.30 18.18
CA LEU A 67 -12.99 -0.17 18.10
C LEU A 67 -13.25 -0.64 16.67
N ILE A 68 -14.13 0.03 15.93
CA ILE A 68 -14.37 -0.30 14.51
C ILE A 68 -13.08 -0.23 13.73
N ILE A 69 -12.34 0.87 13.85
CA ILE A 69 -11.09 1.06 13.08
C ILE A 69 -10.03 0.04 13.50
N LEU A 70 -9.97 -0.33 14.78
CA LEU A 70 -9.06 -1.35 15.27
C LEU A 70 -9.36 -2.72 14.65
N PHE A 71 -10.64 -3.15 14.65
CA PHE A 71 -11.08 -4.37 13.98
C PHE A 71 -10.76 -4.31 12.49
N ALA A 72 -11.08 -3.21 11.83
CA ALA A 72 -10.81 -3.03 10.40
C ALA A 72 -9.32 -3.15 10.08
N ILE A 73 -8.43 -2.51 10.84
CA ILE A 73 -6.98 -2.56 10.65
C ILE A 73 -6.44 -3.97 10.87
N ILE A 74 -6.81 -4.64 11.98
CA ILE A 74 -6.33 -5.98 12.29
C ILE A 74 -6.74 -6.97 11.19
N PHE A 75 -8.02 -6.98 10.82
CA PHE A 75 -8.52 -7.88 9.80
C PHE A 75 -7.92 -7.57 8.41
N ALA A 76 -7.79 -6.29 8.04
CA ALA A 76 -7.14 -5.90 6.79
C ALA A 76 -5.69 -6.38 6.73
N PHE A 77 -4.93 -6.18 7.80
CA PHE A 77 -3.54 -6.62 7.89
C PHE A 77 -3.43 -8.15 7.79
N VAL A 78 -4.28 -8.88 8.53
CA VAL A 78 -4.26 -10.36 8.55
C VAL A 78 -4.63 -10.94 7.19
N PHE A 79 -5.70 -10.47 6.54
CA PHE A 79 -6.11 -10.96 5.22
C PHE A 79 -5.06 -10.68 4.15
N ALA A 80 -4.48 -9.49 4.16
CA ALA A 80 -3.39 -9.15 3.25
C ALA A 80 -2.13 -9.99 3.53
N ALA A 81 -1.79 -10.23 4.81
CA ALA A 81 -0.69 -11.10 5.19
C ALA A 81 -0.92 -12.56 4.79
N ILE A 82 -2.18 -13.07 4.82
CA ILE A 82 -2.52 -14.39 4.29
C ILE A 82 -2.26 -14.45 2.78
N GLY A 83 -2.64 -13.41 2.02
CA GLY A 83 -2.27 -13.30 0.61
C GLY A 83 -0.75 -13.31 0.40
N GLY A 84 -0.03 -12.54 1.23
CA GLY A 84 1.43 -12.55 1.27
C GLY A 84 2.02 -13.90 1.65
N LEU A 85 1.40 -14.65 2.57
CA LEU A 85 1.82 -16.00 2.94
C LEU A 85 1.71 -16.97 1.76
N ILE A 86 0.61 -16.92 1.02
CA ILE A 86 0.45 -17.74 -0.20
C ILE A 86 1.58 -17.43 -1.19
N TYR A 87 1.84 -16.12 -1.43
CA TYR A 87 2.95 -15.70 -2.28
C TYR A 87 4.31 -16.21 -1.75
N ALA A 88 4.57 -16.07 -0.44
CA ALA A 88 5.83 -16.49 0.17
C ALA A 88 6.05 -17.99 0.08
N VAL A 89 5.02 -18.83 0.33
CA VAL A 89 5.12 -20.27 0.17
C VAL A 89 5.47 -20.65 -1.25
N LEU A 90 4.82 -20.06 -2.23
CA LEU A 90 5.06 -20.35 -3.64
C LEU A 90 6.45 -19.89 -4.10
N THR A 91 6.89 -18.68 -3.71
CA THR A 91 8.12 -18.08 -4.24
C THR A 91 9.37 -18.37 -3.41
N VAL A 92 9.26 -18.49 -2.09
CA VAL A 92 10.41 -18.73 -1.20
C VAL A 92 10.60 -20.23 -0.94
N SER A 93 9.53 -20.98 -0.67
CA SER A 93 9.65 -22.42 -0.36
C SER A 93 9.59 -23.30 -1.62
N LEU A 94 8.62 -23.05 -2.51
CA LEU A 94 8.44 -23.80 -3.76
C LEU A 94 9.21 -23.20 -4.94
N GLN A 95 9.83 -22.01 -4.74
CA GLN A 95 10.71 -21.35 -5.71
C GLN A 95 10.06 -21.13 -7.09
N ALA A 96 8.72 -20.95 -7.09
CA ALA A 96 7.96 -20.63 -8.28
C ALA A 96 8.38 -19.26 -8.85
N ASN A 97 8.08 -19.04 -10.12
CA ASN A 97 8.35 -17.75 -10.77
C ASN A 97 7.60 -16.61 -10.07
N GLN A 98 8.33 -15.62 -9.58
CA GLN A 98 7.82 -14.54 -8.76
C GLN A 98 6.82 -13.66 -9.53
N ASN A 99 7.09 -13.37 -10.80
CA ASN A 99 6.20 -12.55 -11.64
C ASN A 99 4.85 -13.24 -11.88
N VAL A 100 4.89 -14.52 -12.29
CA VAL A 100 3.67 -15.30 -12.57
C VAL A 100 2.85 -15.46 -11.29
N THR A 101 3.50 -15.78 -10.17
CA THR A 101 2.82 -15.91 -8.86
C THR A 101 2.18 -14.60 -8.43
N GLY A 102 2.87 -13.46 -8.61
CA GLY A 102 2.34 -12.15 -8.30
C GLY A 102 1.10 -11.81 -9.13
N LEU A 103 1.16 -12.01 -10.45
CA LEU A 103 0.02 -11.76 -11.35
C LEU A 103 -1.18 -12.68 -11.02
N ALA A 104 -0.94 -13.95 -10.72
CA ALA A 104 -1.99 -14.88 -10.28
C ALA A 104 -2.63 -14.41 -8.96
N LEU A 105 -1.82 -13.93 -8.01
CA LEU A 105 -2.32 -13.39 -6.74
C LEU A 105 -3.14 -12.11 -6.94
N THR A 106 -2.75 -11.25 -7.89
CA THR A 106 -3.56 -10.06 -8.27
C THR A 106 -4.93 -10.48 -8.73
N THR A 107 -5.02 -11.38 -9.72
CA THR A 107 -6.31 -11.87 -10.23
C THR A 107 -7.15 -12.53 -9.13
N PHE A 108 -6.51 -13.35 -8.28
CA PHE A 108 -7.16 -14.00 -7.15
C PHE A 108 -7.73 -12.99 -6.13
N GLY A 109 -6.92 -12.01 -5.72
CA GLY A 109 -7.33 -11.01 -4.73
C GLY A 109 -8.47 -10.12 -5.22
N VAL A 110 -8.39 -9.65 -6.46
CA VAL A 110 -9.45 -8.86 -7.11
C VAL A 110 -10.73 -9.68 -7.22
N GLY A 111 -10.62 -10.93 -7.71
CA GLY A 111 -11.77 -11.83 -7.85
C GLY A 111 -12.44 -12.14 -6.51
N LEU A 112 -11.64 -12.40 -5.46
CA LEU A 112 -12.16 -12.69 -4.11
C LEU A 112 -12.85 -11.46 -3.50
N MET A 113 -12.29 -10.27 -3.66
CA MET A 113 -12.91 -9.02 -3.21
C MET A 113 -14.26 -8.81 -3.91
N LYS A 114 -14.32 -9.01 -5.23
CA LYS A 114 -15.56 -8.89 -6.00
C LYS A 114 -16.62 -9.90 -5.55
N PHE A 115 -16.23 -11.16 -5.37
CA PHE A 115 -17.15 -12.25 -5.00
C PHE A 115 -17.72 -12.08 -3.59
N ILE A 116 -16.88 -11.85 -2.59
CA ILE A 116 -17.31 -11.71 -1.19
C ILE A 116 -17.92 -10.32 -0.96
N GLY A 117 -17.30 -9.26 -1.53
CA GLY A 117 -17.74 -7.87 -1.36
C GLY A 117 -19.19 -7.64 -1.80
N ALA A 118 -19.66 -8.36 -2.83
CA ALA A 118 -21.04 -8.28 -3.30
C ALA A 118 -22.08 -8.74 -2.27
N ASN A 119 -21.71 -9.59 -1.32
CA ASN A 119 -22.61 -10.17 -0.31
C ASN A 119 -22.53 -9.48 1.06
N ILE A 120 -21.76 -8.40 1.17
CA ILE A 120 -21.55 -7.70 2.44
C ILE A 120 -22.59 -6.59 2.66
N ASN A 121 -22.99 -6.40 3.91
CA ASN A 121 -23.92 -5.33 4.28
C ASN A 121 -23.24 -3.96 4.13
N GLN A 122 -23.69 -3.19 3.13
CA GLN A 122 -23.18 -1.86 2.81
C GLN A 122 -23.53 -0.81 3.89
N ASP A 123 -24.67 -0.96 4.60
CA ASP A 123 -25.11 -0.01 5.62
C ASP A 123 -24.14 0.04 6.81
N ASN A 124 -23.61 -1.13 7.19
CA ASN A 124 -22.59 -1.22 8.23
C ASN A 124 -21.32 -0.46 7.84
N LEU A 125 -20.89 -0.60 6.57
CA LEU A 125 -19.70 0.05 6.06
C LEU A 125 -19.84 1.56 5.96
N THR A 126 -20.97 2.05 5.46
CA THR A 126 -21.26 3.50 5.40
C THR A 126 -21.35 4.12 6.80
N THR A 127 -21.93 3.39 7.75
CA THR A 127 -21.99 3.80 9.17
C THR A 127 -20.59 3.85 9.78
N ALA A 128 -19.76 2.84 9.53
CA ALA A 128 -18.37 2.81 9.98
C ALA A 128 -17.57 3.95 9.38
N SER A 129 -17.63 4.15 8.06
CA SER A 129 -16.95 5.23 7.34
C SER A 129 -17.29 6.60 7.92
N ARG A 130 -18.59 6.90 8.11
CA ARG A 130 -19.06 8.15 8.73
C ARG A 130 -18.57 8.32 10.18
N SER A 131 -18.53 7.23 10.95
CA SER A 131 -18.10 7.27 12.34
C SER A 131 -16.60 7.49 12.48
N ILE A 132 -15.80 6.87 11.61
CA ILE A 132 -14.34 7.01 11.58
C ILE A 132 -13.94 8.39 11.11
N SER A 133 -14.56 8.90 10.05
CA SER A 133 -14.26 10.25 9.53
C SER A 133 -14.59 11.37 10.53
N LYS A 134 -15.55 11.16 11.42
CA LYS A 134 -15.89 12.12 12.50
C LYS A 134 -14.88 12.14 13.64
N LEU A 135 -14.11 11.06 13.86
CA LEU A 135 -13.19 10.95 15.00
C LEU A 135 -12.11 12.04 15.04
N PHE A 136 -11.62 12.49 13.89
CA PHE A 136 -10.48 13.39 13.81
C PHE A 136 -10.77 14.71 13.07
N SER A 137 -11.78 14.75 12.18
CA SER A 137 -11.90 15.84 11.20
C SER A 137 -12.58 17.11 11.73
N GLN A 138 -13.31 17.09 12.85
CA GLN A 138 -14.24 18.21 13.15
C GLN A 138 -13.75 19.30 14.10
N ASN A 139 -12.71 19.07 14.92
CA ASN A 139 -12.39 20.02 15.99
C ASN A 139 -11.00 20.66 15.94
N PHE A 140 -10.09 20.19 15.12
CA PHE A 140 -8.71 20.66 15.12
C PHE A 140 -8.41 21.67 14.01
N TYR A 141 -8.99 21.49 12.82
CA TYR A 141 -8.58 22.30 11.65
C TYR A 141 -9.10 23.74 11.66
N SER A 142 -10.28 24.00 12.24
CA SER A 142 -10.87 25.33 12.25
C SER A 142 -10.01 26.37 13.00
N LYS A 143 -9.15 25.92 13.93
CA LYS A 143 -8.25 26.79 14.69
C LYS A 143 -7.00 27.24 13.92
N PHE A 144 -6.61 26.51 12.86
CA PHE A 144 -5.35 26.72 12.13
C PHE A 144 -5.55 27.21 10.68
N GLY A 145 -6.76 27.65 10.33
CA GLY A 145 -7.09 28.19 9.01
C GLY A 145 -6.73 27.20 7.87
N TRP A 146 -6.17 27.70 6.77
CA TRP A 146 -5.84 26.91 5.59
C TRP A 146 -4.83 25.77 5.87
N PHE A 147 -3.89 25.96 6.79
CA PHE A 147 -2.93 24.93 7.19
C PHE A 147 -3.64 23.77 7.88
N GLY A 148 -4.56 24.05 8.80
CA GLY A 148 -5.37 23.03 9.45
C GLY A 148 -6.22 22.24 8.46
N GLU A 149 -6.80 22.93 7.47
CA GLU A 149 -7.63 22.31 6.45
C GLU A 149 -6.83 21.37 5.54
N ILE A 150 -5.59 21.71 5.16
CA ILE A 150 -4.75 20.87 4.30
C ILE A 150 -4.15 19.70 5.06
N PHE A 151 -3.64 19.89 6.29
CA PHE A 151 -2.82 18.88 6.97
C PHE A 151 -3.51 18.19 8.15
N LEU A 152 -4.50 18.81 8.79
CA LEU A 152 -5.11 18.31 10.02
C LEU A 152 -6.57 17.84 9.86
N SER A 153 -7.14 17.92 8.67
CA SER A 153 -8.54 17.57 8.40
C SER A 153 -8.73 16.13 7.88
N HIS A 154 -7.71 15.29 7.98
CA HIS A 154 -7.75 13.92 7.47
C HIS A 154 -8.12 12.90 8.54
N GLY A 155 -8.57 11.71 8.11
CA GLY A 155 -8.82 10.59 8.99
C GLY A 155 -7.54 10.01 9.60
N ILE A 156 -7.69 9.21 10.66
CA ILE A 156 -6.56 8.61 11.41
C ILE A 156 -5.64 7.75 10.53
N LEU A 157 -6.17 7.10 9.50
CA LEU A 157 -5.41 6.24 8.59
C LEU A 157 -4.39 7.04 7.77
N VAL A 158 -4.63 8.33 7.50
CA VAL A 158 -3.68 9.20 6.80
C VAL A 158 -2.40 9.38 7.61
N TYR A 159 -2.56 9.69 8.90
CA TYR A 159 -1.40 9.85 9.80
C TYR A 159 -0.71 8.53 10.05
N LEU A 160 -1.46 7.44 10.17
CA LEU A 160 -0.92 6.08 10.30
C LEU A 160 -0.03 5.70 9.11
N ALA A 161 -0.43 6.03 7.88
CA ALA A 161 0.37 5.78 6.68
C ALA A 161 1.73 6.49 6.73
N ILE A 162 1.72 7.78 7.08
CA ILE A 162 2.93 8.59 7.19
C ILE A 162 3.85 8.04 8.29
N ILE A 163 3.29 7.71 9.45
CA ILE A 163 4.02 7.13 10.58
C ILE A 163 4.67 5.81 10.14
N ILE A 164 3.92 4.91 9.51
CA ILE A 164 4.45 3.62 9.02
C ILE A 164 5.57 3.85 7.99
N ALA A 165 5.40 4.75 7.02
CA ALA A 165 6.44 5.04 6.02
C ALA A 165 7.73 5.58 6.67
N VAL A 166 7.61 6.45 7.68
CA VAL A 166 8.76 6.94 8.46
C VAL A 166 9.40 5.81 9.27
N LEU A 167 8.61 4.99 9.98
CA LEU A 167 9.12 3.87 10.77
C LEU A 167 9.84 2.84 9.89
N ILE A 168 9.31 2.50 8.71
CA ILE A 168 9.96 1.60 7.77
C ILE A 168 11.25 2.22 7.23
N THR A 169 11.26 3.53 6.96
CA THR A 169 12.49 4.24 6.56
C THR A 169 13.57 4.15 7.65
N LEU A 170 13.20 4.36 8.90
CA LEU A 170 14.11 4.23 10.04
C LEU A 170 14.55 2.78 10.26
N PHE A 171 13.62 1.82 10.16
CA PHE A 171 13.92 0.39 10.24
C PHE A 171 14.96 -0.02 9.21
N LEU A 172 14.76 0.30 7.93
CA LEU A 172 15.68 -0.07 6.86
C LEU A 172 17.05 0.61 7.00
N ASN A 173 17.11 1.86 7.49
CA ASN A 173 18.34 2.64 7.48
C ASN A 173 19.11 2.62 8.82
N LYS A 174 18.42 2.41 9.95
CA LYS A 174 19.00 2.60 11.29
C LYS A 174 19.05 1.32 12.13
N THR A 175 18.45 0.18 11.67
CA THR A 175 18.43 -1.04 12.47
C THR A 175 19.30 -2.15 11.86
N ARG A 176 19.83 -3.03 12.74
CA ARG A 176 20.59 -4.23 12.30
C ARG A 176 19.73 -5.17 11.48
N LYS A 177 18.45 -5.36 11.86
CA LYS A 177 17.51 -6.23 11.13
C LYS A 177 17.19 -5.67 9.74
N GLY A 178 17.04 -4.35 9.62
CA GLY A 178 16.87 -3.69 8.33
C GLY A 178 18.11 -3.79 7.44
N LEU A 179 19.33 -3.74 8.03
CA LEU A 179 20.56 -4.00 7.31
C LEU A 179 20.62 -5.44 6.79
N PHE A 180 20.25 -6.43 7.61
CA PHE A 180 20.19 -7.84 7.20
C PHE A 180 19.20 -8.05 6.04
N LEU A 181 18.02 -7.43 6.10
CA LEU A 181 17.05 -7.51 5.02
C LEU A 181 17.64 -6.95 3.70
N ARG A 182 18.29 -5.79 3.76
CA ARG A 182 18.93 -5.20 2.57
C ARG A 182 20.09 -6.05 2.04
N SER A 183 20.91 -6.66 2.92
CA SER A 183 21.99 -7.54 2.49
C SER A 183 21.47 -8.79 1.76
N ILE A 184 20.32 -9.32 2.17
CA ILE A 184 19.64 -10.42 1.48
C ILE A 184 19.19 -9.99 0.08
N GLY A 185 18.64 -8.78 -0.06
CA GLY A 185 18.24 -8.25 -1.36
C GLY A 185 19.41 -7.99 -2.31
N GLU A 186 20.60 -7.68 -1.78
CA GLU A 186 21.82 -7.50 -2.60
C GLU A 186 22.49 -8.83 -2.95
N SER A 187 22.69 -9.71 -1.96
CA SER A 187 23.33 -11.02 -2.17
C SER A 187 22.86 -12.01 -1.09
N PRO A 188 21.83 -12.83 -1.37
CA PRO A 188 21.34 -13.82 -0.43
C PRO A 188 22.40 -14.87 -0.09
N GLN A 189 23.29 -15.23 -1.05
CA GLN A 189 24.39 -16.18 -0.81
C GLN A 189 25.37 -15.64 0.23
N THR A 190 25.79 -14.38 0.10
CA THR A 190 26.70 -13.74 1.06
C THR A 190 26.03 -13.58 2.43
N ALA A 191 24.75 -13.25 2.46
CA ALA A 191 23.99 -13.13 3.71
C ALA A 191 23.89 -14.49 4.45
N ASP A 192 23.60 -15.57 3.73
CA ASP A 192 23.56 -16.93 4.30
C ASP A 192 24.93 -17.39 4.80
N ALA A 193 26.02 -17.07 4.08
CA ALA A 193 27.39 -17.35 4.51
C ALA A 193 27.76 -16.62 5.82
N GLN A 194 27.14 -15.50 6.13
CA GLN A 194 27.26 -14.78 7.39
C GLN A 194 26.30 -15.29 8.49
N GLY A 195 25.60 -16.39 8.26
CA GLY A 195 24.68 -17.00 9.22
C GLY A 195 23.29 -16.34 9.31
N ILE A 196 22.93 -15.48 8.35
CA ILE A 196 21.61 -14.85 8.30
C ILE A 196 20.62 -15.84 7.67
N ASN A 197 19.51 -16.10 8.36
CA ASN A 197 18.46 -16.98 7.82
C ASN A 197 17.66 -16.27 6.71
N VAL A 198 18.07 -16.47 5.46
CA VAL A 198 17.49 -15.83 4.27
C VAL A 198 16.00 -16.08 4.14
N SER A 199 15.56 -17.34 4.28
CA SER A 199 14.15 -17.70 4.13
C SER A 199 13.26 -17.00 5.17
N LEU A 200 13.68 -17.00 6.45
CA LEU A 200 12.92 -16.33 7.52
C LEU A 200 12.73 -14.83 7.23
N TYR A 201 13.81 -14.15 6.83
CA TYR A 201 13.72 -12.72 6.52
C TYR A 201 12.87 -12.44 5.29
N LYS A 202 12.93 -13.27 4.25
CA LYS A 202 12.06 -13.16 3.07
C LYS A 202 10.58 -13.34 3.46
N TYR A 203 10.26 -14.38 4.25
CA TYR A 203 8.89 -14.58 4.76
C TYR A 203 8.39 -13.39 5.56
N LEU A 204 9.18 -12.90 6.54
CA LEU A 204 8.80 -11.76 7.36
C LEU A 204 8.61 -10.49 6.54
N ALA A 205 9.48 -10.24 5.57
CA ALA A 205 9.36 -9.08 4.68
C ALA A 205 8.07 -9.14 3.85
N ILE A 206 7.75 -10.31 3.29
CA ILE A 206 6.53 -10.51 2.51
C ILE A 206 5.28 -10.36 3.39
N LEU A 207 5.23 -10.97 4.56
CA LEU A 207 4.07 -10.91 5.44
C LEU A 207 3.80 -9.50 5.96
N ILE A 208 4.84 -8.83 6.46
CA ILE A 208 4.72 -7.46 6.99
C ILE A 208 4.44 -6.47 5.85
N GLY A 209 5.15 -6.58 4.74
CA GLY A 209 4.96 -5.72 3.58
C GLY A 209 3.56 -5.86 2.99
N SER A 210 3.06 -7.09 2.83
CA SER A 210 1.69 -7.37 2.38
C SER A 210 0.66 -6.80 3.35
N GLY A 211 0.85 -7.00 4.67
CA GLY A 211 -0.03 -6.43 5.67
C GLY A 211 -0.12 -4.90 5.58
N ILE A 212 1.02 -4.22 5.42
CA ILE A 212 1.07 -2.76 5.24
C ILE A 212 0.36 -2.35 3.93
N ALA A 213 0.65 -3.03 2.81
CA ALA A 213 0.02 -2.71 1.53
C ALA A 213 -1.50 -2.89 1.58
N GLY A 214 -1.99 -3.91 2.30
CA GLY A 214 -3.43 -4.16 2.50
C GLY A 214 -4.16 -3.03 3.21
N LEU A 215 -3.48 -2.28 4.09
CA LEU A 215 -4.06 -1.09 4.72
C LEU A 215 -4.38 0.02 3.69
N GLY A 216 -3.71 0.05 2.54
CA GLY A 216 -4.04 0.96 1.44
C GLY A 216 -5.40 0.66 0.82
N GLY A 217 -5.74 -0.62 0.67
CA GLY A 217 -7.07 -1.03 0.22
C GLY A 217 -8.16 -0.72 1.26
N LEU A 218 -7.90 -1.01 2.55
CA LEU A 218 -8.77 -0.62 3.66
C LEU A 218 -9.06 0.89 3.66
N TYR A 219 -7.99 1.70 3.59
CA TYR A 219 -8.10 3.16 3.54
C TYR A 219 -9.01 3.61 2.39
N TYR A 220 -8.82 3.04 1.21
CA TYR A 220 -9.64 3.40 0.05
C TYR A 220 -11.12 3.10 0.27
N VAL A 221 -11.47 1.93 0.82
CA VAL A 221 -12.86 1.55 1.09
C VAL A 221 -13.50 2.44 2.17
N LEU A 222 -12.84 2.65 3.30
CA LEU A 222 -13.45 3.32 4.45
C LEU A 222 -13.39 4.85 4.36
N ASP A 223 -12.23 5.40 3.99
CA ASP A 223 -12.04 6.87 3.99
C ASP A 223 -12.36 7.48 2.63
N ARG A 224 -11.97 6.84 1.52
CA ARG A 224 -12.05 7.46 0.20
C ARG A 224 -13.37 7.19 -0.52
N SER A 225 -13.85 5.94 -0.51
CA SER A 225 -15.08 5.55 -1.21
C SER A 225 -16.34 5.60 -0.34
N GLY A 226 -16.23 6.04 0.92
CA GLY A 226 -17.39 6.20 1.81
C GLY A 226 -18.03 4.88 2.25
N GLY A 227 -17.28 3.76 2.24
CA GLY A 227 -17.73 2.45 2.68
C GLY A 227 -18.36 1.58 1.59
N THR A 228 -18.12 1.86 0.30
CA THR A 228 -18.56 0.95 -0.78
C THR A 228 -17.54 -0.15 -1.04
N THR A 229 -18.02 -1.37 -1.34
CA THR A 229 -17.17 -2.52 -1.70
C THR A 229 -16.98 -2.68 -3.21
N PHE A 230 -17.76 -1.98 -4.03
CA PHE A 230 -17.68 -2.04 -5.49
C PHE A 230 -16.57 -1.13 -6.05
N VAL A 231 -15.36 -1.31 -5.54
CA VAL A 231 -14.18 -0.47 -5.87
C VAL A 231 -12.94 -1.31 -6.18
N GLU A 232 -13.09 -2.60 -6.38
CA GLU A 232 -11.99 -3.54 -6.65
C GLU A 232 -11.13 -3.12 -7.84
N ALA A 233 -11.75 -2.68 -8.94
CA ALA A 233 -11.04 -2.22 -10.12
C ALA A 233 -10.22 -0.95 -9.85
N SER A 234 -10.71 -0.06 -8.99
CA SER A 234 -9.97 1.15 -8.57
C SER A 234 -8.79 0.77 -7.69
N ILE A 235 -8.98 -0.12 -6.72
CA ILE A 235 -7.90 -0.59 -5.83
C ILE A 235 -6.83 -1.33 -6.63
N GLU A 236 -7.21 -2.16 -7.59
CA GLU A 236 -6.29 -2.81 -8.51
C GLU A 236 -5.43 -1.79 -9.28
N ALA A 237 -6.07 -0.78 -9.90
CA ALA A 237 -5.36 0.28 -10.61
C ALA A 237 -4.38 1.04 -9.70
N PHE A 238 -4.79 1.35 -8.46
CA PHE A 238 -3.92 2.03 -7.49
C PHE A 238 -2.80 1.13 -6.96
N GLY A 239 -3.02 -0.17 -6.91
CA GLY A 239 -1.97 -1.13 -6.60
C GLY A 239 -0.86 -1.11 -7.67
N TRP A 240 -1.20 -1.07 -8.95
CA TRP A 240 -0.21 -0.88 -10.02
C TRP A 240 0.52 0.47 -9.93
N MET A 241 -0.18 1.54 -9.56
CA MET A 241 0.45 2.83 -9.31
C MET A 241 1.38 2.80 -8.09
N ALA A 242 1.05 2.01 -7.06
CA ALA A 242 1.94 1.83 -5.91
C ALA A 242 3.24 1.11 -6.30
N VAL A 243 3.19 0.08 -7.17
CA VAL A 243 4.39 -0.57 -7.73
C VAL A 243 5.23 0.43 -8.54
N ALA A 244 4.59 1.23 -9.40
CA ALA A 244 5.29 2.29 -10.14
C ALA A 244 5.95 3.31 -9.19
N LEU A 245 5.30 3.62 -8.07
CA LEU A 245 5.83 4.54 -7.05
C LEU A 245 7.06 3.97 -6.32
N VAL A 246 7.17 2.65 -6.13
CA VAL A 246 8.38 2.02 -5.57
C VAL A 246 9.58 2.31 -6.46
N ILE A 247 9.41 2.14 -7.76
CA ILE A 247 10.43 2.43 -8.76
C ILE A 247 10.78 3.93 -8.76
N PHE A 248 9.75 4.80 -8.81
CA PHE A 248 9.94 6.25 -8.74
C PHE A 248 10.71 6.68 -7.48
N SER A 249 10.38 6.09 -6.33
CA SER A 249 11.02 6.40 -5.05
C SER A 249 12.39 5.74 -4.85
N MET A 250 12.87 4.99 -5.85
CA MET A 250 14.15 4.28 -5.78
C MET A 250 14.25 3.38 -4.54
N TRP A 251 13.18 2.65 -4.25
CA TRP A 251 13.10 1.74 -3.08
C TRP A 251 13.38 2.44 -1.74
N LYS A 252 13.03 3.73 -1.61
CA LYS A 252 13.21 4.53 -0.38
C LYS A 252 11.84 5.03 0.11
N PRO A 253 11.24 4.46 1.17
CA PRO A 253 9.91 4.86 1.63
C PRO A 253 9.81 6.35 2.00
N GLY A 254 10.90 6.95 2.49
CA GLY A 254 10.94 8.39 2.78
C GLY A 254 10.75 9.26 1.53
N ILE A 255 11.33 8.87 0.39
CA ILE A 255 11.08 9.52 -0.91
C ILE A 255 9.68 9.17 -1.41
N GLY A 256 9.19 7.96 -1.10
CA GLY A 256 7.84 7.52 -1.40
C GLY A 256 6.75 8.43 -0.84
N ILE A 257 6.97 9.08 0.31
CA ILE A 257 6.03 10.08 0.86
C ILE A 257 5.87 11.26 -0.12
N ILE A 258 6.97 11.80 -0.62
CA ILE A 258 6.94 12.92 -1.56
C ILE A 258 6.37 12.45 -2.91
N GLY A 259 6.81 11.29 -3.38
CA GLY A 259 6.33 10.69 -4.62
C GLY A 259 4.83 10.38 -4.59
N SER A 260 4.29 9.91 -3.46
CA SER A 260 2.86 9.64 -3.32
C SER A 260 2.03 10.92 -3.42
N ILE A 261 2.50 12.02 -2.84
CA ILE A 261 1.83 13.34 -2.96
C ILE A 261 1.86 13.80 -4.42
N LEU A 262 2.98 13.65 -5.12
CA LEU A 262 3.09 13.99 -6.54
C LEU A 262 2.12 13.15 -7.39
N PHE A 263 2.10 11.82 -7.20
CA PHE A 263 1.20 10.93 -7.93
C PHE A 263 -0.28 11.19 -7.60
N GLY A 264 -0.58 11.44 -6.31
CA GLY A 264 -1.92 11.84 -5.89
C GLY A 264 -2.37 13.13 -6.55
N GLY A 265 -1.48 14.13 -6.62
CA GLY A 265 -1.74 15.40 -7.30
C GLY A 265 -2.00 15.24 -8.79
N LEU A 266 -1.15 14.46 -9.48
CA LEU A 266 -1.31 14.17 -10.90
C LEU A 266 -2.63 13.44 -11.19
N TYR A 267 -3.01 12.51 -10.32
CA TYR A 267 -4.26 11.75 -10.47
C TYR A 267 -5.51 12.61 -10.23
N ILE A 268 -5.47 13.51 -9.24
CA ILE A 268 -6.61 14.38 -8.87
C ILE A 268 -6.73 15.60 -9.80
N LEU A 269 -5.64 16.03 -10.42
CA LEU A 269 -5.58 17.24 -11.26
C LEU A 269 -6.72 17.35 -12.29
N PRO A 270 -7.08 16.28 -13.05
CA PRO A 270 -8.15 16.33 -14.01
C PRO A 270 -9.53 16.73 -13.43
N SER A 271 -9.79 16.34 -12.17
CA SER A 271 -11.06 16.65 -11.49
C SER A 271 -11.23 18.13 -11.16
N PHE A 272 -10.14 18.90 -11.16
CA PHE A 272 -10.11 20.35 -10.92
C PHE A 272 -10.00 21.18 -12.20
N LEU A 273 -9.83 20.51 -13.34
CA LEU A 273 -9.77 21.13 -14.67
C LEU A 273 -11.07 20.83 -15.41
N SER A 274 -11.61 21.82 -16.11
CA SER A 274 -12.79 21.67 -16.97
C SER A 274 -12.38 21.03 -18.31
N ILE A 275 -12.06 19.71 -18.28
CA ILE A 275 -11.55 18.96 -19.42
C ILE A 275 -12.50 17.82 -19.81
N SER A 276 -12.40 17.36 -21.07
CA SER A 276 -13.23 16.29 -21.59
C SER A 276 -12.83 14.91 -21.03
N ASN A 277 -13.76 13.94 -21.05
CA ASN A 277 -13.51 12.57 -20.59
C ASN A 277 -12.31 11.88 -21.28
N VAL A 278 -12.02 12.24 -22.54
CA VAL A 278 -10.85 11.71 -23.28
C VAL A 278 -9.56 12.26 -22.68
N GLN A 279 -9.54 13.55 -22.37
CA GLN A 279 -8.38 14.21 -21.75
C GLN A 279 -8.13 13.66 -20.34
N ILE A 280 -9.19 13.37 -19.55
CA ILE A 280 -9.05 12.74 -18.21
C ILE A 280 -8.27 11.42 -18.32
N LYS A 281 -8.60 10.57 -19.32
CA LYS A 281 -7.89 9.30 -19.52
C LYS A 281 -6.41 9.50 -19.85
N LEU A 282 -6.07 10.52 -20.63
CA LEU A 282 -4.68 10.88 -20.92
C LEU A 282 -3.94 11.36 -19.67
N PHE A 283 -4.59 12.19 -18.86
CA PHE A 283 -4.01 12.66 -17.59
C PHE A 283 -3.74 11.52 -16.59
N ASN A 284 -4.60 10.50 -16.57
CA ASN A 284 -4.41 9.32 -15.72
C ASN A 284 -3.16 8.48 -16.10
N MET A 285 -2.60 8.71 -17.30
CA MET A 285 -1.32 8.09 -17.71
C MET A 285 -0.10 8.86 -17.18
N LEU A 286 -0.25 10.12 -16.76
CA LEU A 286 0.89 10.97 -16.34
C LEU A 286 1.76 10.35 -15.23
N PRO A 287 1.24 9.72 -14.16
CA PRO A 287 2.09 9.09 -13.16
C PRO A 287 3.03 8.03 -13.74
N TYR A 288 2.54 7.24 -14.70
CA TYR A 288 3.35 6.21 -15.38
C TYR A 288 4.41 6.84 -16.30
N VAL A 289 4.05 7.89 -17.04
CA VAL A 289 5.01 8.65 -17.88
C VAL A 289 6.09 9.26 -17.01
N VAL A 290 5.75 9.86 -15.87
CA VAL A 290 6.71 10.42 -14.91
C VAL A 290 7.63 9.32 -14.37
N THR A 291 7.10 8.12 -14.07
CA THR A 291 7.91 6.98 -13.63
C THR A 291 8.92 6.56 -14.69
N ILE A 292 8.50 6.47 -15.95
CA ILE A 292 9.39 6.13 -17.09
C ILE A 292 10.51 7.19 -17.22
N LEU A 293 10.18 8.47 -17.14
CA LEU A 293 11.16 9.54 -17.20
C LEU A 293 12.19 9.45 -16.06
N VAL A 294 11.72 9.17 -14.83
CA VAL A 294 12.62 8.97 -13.67
C VAL A 294 13.52 7.76 -13.88
N LEU A 295 13.01 6.66 -14.43
CA LEU A 295 13.82 5.48 -14.76
C LEU A 295 14.91 5.80 -15.79
N ILE A 296 14.58 6.53 -16.84
CA ILE A 296 15.54 6.95 -17.87
C ILE A 296 16.63 7.82 -17.22
N ILE A 297 16.25 8.84 -16.46
CA ILE A 297 17.18 9.74 -15.78
C ILE A 297 18.06 8.97 -14.80
N SER A 298 17.48 8.10 -13.98
CA SER A 298 18.20 7.26 -13.03
C SER A 298 19.20 6.32 -13.69
N SER A 299 18.84 5.75 -14.84
CA SER A 299 19.72 4.88 -15.65
C SER A 299 20.90 5.65 -16.23
N VAL A 300 20.68 6.87 -16.72
CA VAL A 300 21.75 7.73 -17.27
C VAL A 300 22.72 8.16 -16.17
N ILE A 301 22.21 8.54 -14.99
CA ILE A 301 23.04 8.97 -13.84
C ILE A 301 23.83 7.79 -13.24
N ASN A 302 23.36 6.54 -13.45
CA ASN A 302 23.99 5.29 -13.01
C ASN A 302 24.45 5.30 -11.53
N SER A 303 23.66 5.90 -10.65
CA SER A 303 23.94 5.95 -9.22
C SER A 303 23.56 4.61 -8.57
N LYS A 304 24.51 3.97 -7.88
CA LYS A 304 24.28 2.72 -7.12
C LYS A 304 23.12 2.85 -6.10
N ASN A 305 22.86 4.05 -5.61
CA ASN A 305 21.77 4.31 -4.65
C ASN A 305 20.38 4.39 -5.29
N SER A 306 20.28 4.36 -6.61
CA SER A 306 19.04 4.48 -7.38
C SER A 306 18.62 3.18 -8.05
N GLN A 307 19.42 2.11 -7.90
CA GLN A 307 19.18 0.82 -8.52
C GLN A 307 18.31 -0.08 -7.62
N PRO A 308 17.56 -1.03 -8.23
CA PRO A 308 16.88 -2.08 -7.48
C PRO A 308 17.89 -2.93 -6.72
N PRO A 309 17.46 -3.69 -5.70
CA PRO A 309 18.30 -4.72 -5.10
C PRO A 309 18.81 -5.71 -6.15
N ALA A 310 20.09 -6.08 -6.08
CA ALA A 310 20.74 -6.86 -7.15
C ALA A 310 20.13 -8.25 -7.36
N SER A 311 19.57 -8.88 -6.31
CA SER A 311 18.89 -10.16 -6.39
C SER A 311 17.36 -10.06 -6.55
N LEU A 312 16.84 -8.89 -6.90
CA LEU A 312 15.40 -8.69 -7.05
C LEU A 312 14.83 -9.62 -8.15
N GLY A 313 13.82 -10.41 -7.79
CA GLY A 313 13.17 -11.35 -8.71
C GLY A 313 13.93 -12.66 -8.95
N VAL A 314 15.10 -12.81 -8.31
CA VAL A 314 15.92 -14.05 -8.42
C VAL A 314 15.62 -14.96 -7.24
N ASN A 315 15.29 -16.23 -7.55
CA ASN A 315 15.11 -17.24 -6.53
C ASN A 315 16.46 -17.63 -5.92
N TYR A 316 16.48 -17.86 -4.61
CA TYR A 316 17.67 -18.28 -3.89
C TYR A 316 17.64 -19.76 -3.58
N TYR A 317 18.66 -20.49 -4.01
CA TYR A 317 18.89 -21.90 -3.76
C TYR A 317 20.10 -22.05 -2.83
N ARG A 318 19.91 -22.69 -1.68
CA ARG A 318 20.99 -22.90 -0.72
C ARG A 318 22.03 -23.92 -1.22
N GLU A 319 21.61 -24.81 -2.11
CA GLU A 319 22.43 -25.90 -2.66
C GLU A 319 23.32 -25.47 -3.82
N GLU A 320 23.11 -24.29 -4.39
CA GLU A 320 23.91 -23.74 -5.49
C GLU A 320 25.11 -22.89 -4.99
N ARG A 321 25.80 -23.36 -3.95
CA ARG A 321 27.01 -22.70 -3.41
C ARG A 321 28.26 -23.03 -4.21
#